data_65575fee0aa587629603feb596ed0312
#
_entry.id   65575fee0aa587629603feb596ed0312
#
_cell.length_a   1.000
_cell.length_b   1.000
_cell.length_c   1.000
_cell.angle_alpha   90.00
_cell.angle_beta   90.00
_cell.angle_gamma   90.00
#
_symmetry.space_group_name_H-M   'P 1'
#
loop_
_entity.id
_entity.type
_entity.pdbx_description
1 polymer ?
#
loop_
_entity_poly.entity_id
_entity_poly.type
_entity_poly.pdbx_seq_one_letter_code
_entity_poly.pdbx_strand_id
1 'polypeptide(L)'
;MKSFEIQSANTGDENILCDIFLSHINTHKEYISHGEIQMGVGEGEFLDGVFMTRPAPDARENWLKYIHGNITENDRAAVYKAVVGEDIAGFCVAEIMEDGAEPFGMVCDVLVRESFRTCGIGTALLDAAISWLRSKGIKDIYLESGQNNHRAHEYFMRRGFRKVSEIYKLA
;
A
#
# COMPACT_ATOMS: atom_id res chain seq x y z
N MET A 1 0.00 -16.18 20.76
CA MET A 1 0.20 -15.37 19.52
C MET A 1 1.71 -15.27 19.29
N LYS A 2 2.19 -15.45 18.06
CA LYS A 2 3.61 -15.15 17.76
C LYS A 2 3.78 -13.63 17.94
N SER A 3 4.82 -13.22 18.68
CA SER A 3 5.20 -11.81 18.79
C SER A 3 5.69 -11.32 17.43
N PHE A 4 5.45 -10.05 17.13
CA PHE A 4 5.98 -9.40 15.95
C PHE A 4 6.59 -8.04 16.32
N GLU A 5 7.46 -7.54 15.48
CA GLU A 5 8.08 -6.22 15.60
C GLU A 5 7.84 -5.40 14.34
N ILE A 6 7.63 -4.10 14.51
CA ILE A 6 7.59 -3.15 13.39
C ILE A 6 8.97 -2.50 13.30
N GLN A 7 9.56 -2.60 12.13
CA GLN A 7 10.89 -2.07 11.82
C GLN A 7 10.85 -1.24 10.55
N SER A 8 11.74 -0.26 10.39
CA SER A 8 11.98 0.38 9.10
C SER A 8 12.57 -0.63 8.12
N ALA A 9 12.06 -0.63 6.89
CA ALA A 9 12.63 -1.43 5.83
C ALA A 9 13.94 -0.81 5.32
N ASN A 10 14.78 -1.64 4.73
CA ASN A 10 16.01 -1.23 4.08
C ASN A 10 16.12 -1.84 2.67
N THR A 11 17.12 -1.44 1.90
CA THR A 11 17.28 -1.89 0.50
C THR A 11 17.47 -3.41 0.36
N GLY A 12 17.92 -4.10 1.39
CA GLY A 12 18.01 -5.56 1.41
C GLY A 12 16.64 -6.27 1.46
N ASP A 13 15.58 -5.55 1.82
CA ASP A 13 14.23 -6.09 1.94
C ASP A 13 13.42 -6.00 0.62
N GLU A 14 13.84 -5.18 -0.34
CA GLU A 14 13.08 -4.81 -1.54
C GLU A 14 12.48 -6.01 -2.29
N ASN A 15 13.28 -7.05 -2.53
CA ASN A 15 12.80 -8.23 -3.25
C ASN A 15 11.71 -8.99 -2.48
N ILE A 16 11.84 -9.10 -1.16
CA ILE A 16 10.84 -9.79 -0.32
C ILE A 16 9.54 -8.98 -0.28
N LEU A 17 9.64 -7.65 -0.15
CA LEU A 17 8.48 -6.77 -0.19
C LEU A 17 7.78 -6.83 -1.56
N CYS A 18 8.55 -6.84 -2.66
CA CYS A 18 8.04 -7.01 -4.00
C CYS A 18 7.31 -8.36 -4.18
N ASP A 19 7.87 -9.44 -3.66
CA ASP A 19 7.23 -10.76 -3.73
C ASP A 19 5.90 -10.80 -2.96
N ILE A 20 5.82 -10.11 -1.80
CA ILE A 20 4.56 -9.96 -1.04
C ILE A 20 3.53 -9.20 -1.87
N PHE A 21 3.92 -8.06 -2.48
CA PHE A 21 3.04 -7.24 -3.30
C PHE A 21 2.54 -8.00 -4.54
N LEU A 22 3.45 -8.59 -5.32
CA LEU A 22 3.10 -9.33 -6.54
C LEU A 22 2.23 -10.55 -6.25
N SER A 23 2.50 -11.27 -5.16
CA SER A 23 1.62 -12.38 -4.73
C SER A 23 0.21 -11.90 -4.47
N HIS A 24 0.06 -10.72 -3.84
CA HIS A 24 -1.25 -10.14 -3.57
C HIS A 24 -2.01 -9.77 -4.84
N ILE A 25 -1.42 -8.98 -5.74
CA ILE A 25 -2.11 -8.54 -6.97
C ILE A 25 -2.33 -9.67 -7.98
N ASN A 26 -1.51 -10.72 -7.96
CA ASN A 26 -1.75 -11.92 -8.78
C ASN A 26 -2.93 -12.75 -8.26
N THR A 27 -3.11 -12.82 -6.93
CA THR A 27 -4.21 -13.55 -6.30
C THR A 27 -5.51 -12.77 -6.33
N HIS A 28 -5.44 -11.45 -6.19
CA HIS A 28 -6.58 -10.54 -6.09
C HIS A 28 -6.49 -9.44 -7.16
N LYS A 29 -6.57 -9.85 -8.42
CA LYS A 29 -6.49 -8.93 -9.57
C LYS A 29 -7.54 -7.82 -9.50
N GLU A 30 -8.73 -8.16 -9.00
CA GLU A 30 -9.87 -7.25 -8.82
C GLU A 30 -9.64 -6.14 -7.78
N TYR A 31 -8.57 -6.22 -6.98
CA TYR A 31 -8.22 -5.20 -5.98
C TYR A 31 -7.27 -4.13 -6.50
N ILE A 32 -6.70 -4.34 -7.71
CA ILE A 32 -5.80 -3.35 -8.33
C ILE A 32 -6.52 -2.01 -8.45
N SER A 33 -5.92 -0.98 -7.86
CA SER A 33 -6.44 0.38 -7.79
C SER A 33 -6.01 1.22 -9.00
N HIS A 34 -6.57 2.43 -9.11
CA HIS A 34 -6.14 3.41 -10.10
C HIS A 34 -4.66 3.80 -9.90
N GLY A 35 -4.22 4.00 -8.66
CA GLY A 35 -2.82 4.35 -8.35
C GLY A 35 -1.84 3.30 -8.87
N GLU A 36 -2.14 2.02 -8.67
CA GLU A 36 -1.33 0.90 -9.17
C GLU A 36 -1.29 0.84 -10.70
N ILE A 37 -2.39 1.21 -11.37
CA ILE A 37 -2.42 1.34 -12.84
C ILE A 37 -1.54 2.52 -13.28
N GLN A 38 -1.60 3.67 -12.61
CA GLN A 38 -0.76 4.83 -12.93
C GLN A 38 0.73 4.56 -12.70
N MET A 39 1.07 3.74 -11.72
CA MET A 39 2.44 3.27 -11.47
C MET A 39 2.95 2.25 -12.50
N GLY A 40 2.08 1.75 -13.39
CA GLY A 40 2.43 0.71 -14.35
C GLY A 40 2.64 -0.67 -13.73
N VAL A 41 2.10 -0.92 -12.55
CA VAL A 41 2.11 -2.26 -11.91
C VAL A 41 0.81 -3.02 -12.17
N GLY A 42 -0.24 -2.32 -12.56
CA GLY A 42 -1.51 -2.87 -13.00
C GLY A 42 -1.94 -2.36 -14.37
N GLU A 43 -2.84 -3.09 -15.02
CA GLU A 43 -3.56 -2.69 -16.23
C GLU A 43 -5.06 -2.85 -15.99
N GLY A 44 -5.86 -2.00 -16.65
CA GLY A 44 -7.31 -2.09 -16.55
C GLY A 44 -8.00 -1.70 -17.84
N GLU A 45 -8.98 -2.52 -18.25
CA GLU A 45 -9.78 -2.30 -19.45
C GLU A 45 -11.26 -2.65 -19.21
N PHE A 46 -12.15 -2.11 -20.03
CA PHE A 46 -13.56 -2.50 -20.04
C PHE A 46 -13.76 -3.71 -20.95
N LEU A 47 -14.33 -4.79 -20.41
CA LEU A 47 -14.78 -5.97 -21.14
C LEU A 47 -16.27 -6.15 -20.86
N ASP A 48 -17.10 -6.10 -21.89
CA ASP A 48 -18.56 -6.21 -21.77
C ASP A 48 -19.17 -5.25 -20.73
N GLY A 49 -18.62 -4.02 -20.64
CA GLY A 49 -19.07 -3.00 -19.69
C GLY A 49 -18.57 -3.17 -18.25
N VAL A 50 -17.80 -4.20 -17.98
CA VAL A 50 -17.19 -4.45 -16.66
C VAL A 50 -15.71 -4.03 -16.70
N PHE A 51 -15.28 -3.23 -15.72
CA PHE A 51 -13.87 -2.86 -15.60
C PHE A 51 -13.07 -4.01 -14.98
N MET A 52 -12.20 -4.60 -15.78
CA MET A 52 -11.34 -5.73 -15.40
C MET A 52 -9.91 -5.25 -15.22
N THR A 53 -9.26 -5.75 -14.20
CA THR A 53 -7.86 -5.41 -13.86
C THR A 53 -6.98 -6.65 -13.85
N ARG A 54 -5.70 -6.48 -14.17
CA ARG A 54 -4.66 -7.51 -14.12
C ARG A 54 -3.29 -6.89 -13.81
N PRO A 55 -2.33 -7.66 -13.27
CA PRO A 55 -0.95 -7.19 -13.15
C PRO A 55 -0.38 -6.86 -14.55
N ALA A 56 0.39 -5.76 -14.64
CA ALA A 56 1.10 -5.38 -15.84
C ALA A 56 2.29 -6.34 -16.10
N PRO A 57 2.73 -6.53 -17.36
CA PRO A 57 3.91 -7.35 -17.67
C PRO A 57 5.17 -6.93 -16.91
N ASP A 58 5.37 -5.61 -16.76
CA ASP A 58 6.54 -5.00 -16.11
C ASP A 58 6.29 -4.65 -14.62
N ALA A 59 5.23 -5.21 -14.02
CA ALA A 59 4.82 -4.91 -12.65
C ALA A 59 5.97 -5.03 -11.64
N ARG A 60 6.80 -6.07 -11.76
CA ARG A 60 7.94 -6.28 -10.86
C ARG A 60 8.98 -5.16 -10.97
N GLU A 61 9.37 -4.82 -12.18
CA GLU A 61 10.37 -3.77 -12.41
C GLU A 61 9.88 -2.41 -11.92
N ASN A 62 8.63 -2.06 -12.25
CA ASN A 62 8.04 -0.79 -11.85
C ASN A 62 7.87 -0.71 -10.32
N TRP A 63 7.43 -1.78 -9.68
CA TRP A 63 7.27 -1.78 -8.23
C TRP A 63 8.62 -1.75 -7.50
N LEU A 64 9.66 -2.43 -8.00
CA LEU A 64 11.01 -2.35 -7.41
C LEU A 64 11.59 -0.94 -7.50
N LYS A 65 11.38 -0.22 -8.61
CA LYS A 65 11.79 1.20 -8.72
C LYS A 65 11.07 2.06 -7.68
N TYR A 66 9.77 1.87 -7.53
CA TYR A 66 8.95 2.58 -6.57
C TYR A 66 9.42 2.35 -5.13
N ILE A 67 9.59 1.09 -4.72
CA ILE A 67 9.96 0.79 -3.33
C ILE A 67 11.39 1.21 -3.01
N HIS A 68 12.31 1.11 -3.97
CA HIS A 68 13.68 1.61 -3.83
C HIS A 68 13.71 3.12 -3.56
N GLY A 69 12.95 3.90 -4.33
CA GLY A 69 12.80 5.34 -4.11
C GLY A 69 12.31 5.63 -2.70
N ASN A 70 11.23 4.97 -2.28
CA ASN A 70 10.62 5.19 -0.96
C ASN A 70 11.52 4.78 0.22
N ILE A 71 12.34 3.75 0.06
CA ILE A 71 13.32 3.34 1.10
C ILE A 71 14.48 4.34 1.18
N THR A 72 14.90 4.92 0.06
CA THR A 72 16.06 5.83 0.00
C THR A 72 15.71 7.28 0.29
N GLU A 73 14.47 7.71 0.06
CA GLU A 73 13.96 9.07 0.30
C GLU A 73 13.40 9.26 1.73
N ASN A 74 14.22 9.06 2.73
CA ASN A 74 13.82 9.02 4.15
C ASN A 74 13.08 10.27 4.68
N ASP A 75 13.21 11.43 4.04
CA ASP A 75 12.53 12.64 4.49
C ASP A 75 11.10 12.76 4.00
N ARG A 76 10.78 12.13 2.87
CA ARG A 76 9.47 12.22 2.19
C ARG A 76 8.69 10.92 2.19
N ALA A 77 9.33 9.81 2.52
CA ALA A 77 8.70 8.50 2.57
C ALA A 77 9.15 7.70 3.79
N ALA A 78 8.30 6.77 4.21
CA ALA A 78 8.62 5.77 5.21
C ALA A 78 8.10 4.41 4.77
N VAL A 79 8.95 3.42 4.85
CA VAL A 79 8.59 2.02 4.60
C VAL A 79 8.81 1.23 5.88
N TYR A 80 7.72 0.66 6.39
CA TYR A 80 7.76 -0.20 7.58
C TYR A 80 7.49 -1.64 7.20
N LYS A 81 8.21 -2.57 7.83
CA LYS A 81 7.98 -4.01 7.75
C LYS A 81 7.59 -4.58 9.11
N ALA A 82 6.76 -5.61 9.10
CA ALA A 82 6.46 -6.40 10.29
C ALA A 82 7.24 -7.71 10.24
N VAL A 83 8.02 -7.98 11.28
CA VAL A 83 8.87 -9.17 11.38
C VAL A 83 8.31 -10.12 12.42
N VAL A 84 8.16 -11.41 12.05
CA VAL A 84 7.72 -12.50 12.93
C VAL A 84 8.77 -13.61 12.88
N GLY A 85 9.62 -13.69 13.91
CA GLY A 85 10.80 -14.54 13.84
C GLY A 85 11.79 -14.05 12.78
N GLU A 86 12.03 -14.85 11.74
CA GLU A 86 12.90 -14.49 10.61
C GLU A 86 12.09 -14.02 9.37
N ASP A 87 10.75 -14.10 9.43
CA ASP A 87 9.88 -13.82 8.30
C ASP A 87 9.41 -12.36 8.28
N ILE A 88 9.39 -11.73 7.11
CA ILE A 88 8.63 -10.49 6.87
C ILE A 88 7.17 -10.88 6.61
N ALA A 89 6.32 -10.54 7.58
CA ALA A 89 4.89 -10.89 7.56
C ALA A 89 4.02 -9.89 6.77
N GLY A 90 4.53 -8.67 6.56
CA GLY A 90 3.82 -7.61 5.85
C GLY A 90 4.61 -6.31 5.88
N PHE A 91 4.08 -5.31 5.19
CA PHE A 91 4.70 -3.98 5.11
C PHE A 91 3.67 -2.88 4.92
N CYS A 92 4.10 -1.64 5.12
CA CYS A 92 3.35 -0.42 4.85
C CYS A 92 4.27 0.63 4.24
N VAL A 93 3.76 1.37 3.24
CA VAL A 93 4.44 2.51 2.61
C VAL A 93 3.62 3.77 2.87
N ALA A 94 4.28 4.83 3.29
CA ALA A 94 3.69 6.15 3.44
C ALA A 94 4.58 7.21 2.80
N GLU A 95 3.95 8.17 2.12
CA GLU A 95 4.62 9.28 1.42
C GLU A 95 4.04 10.62 1.83
N ILE A 96 4.86 11.66 1.75
CA ILE A 96 4.43 13.07 1.87
C ILE A 96 4.33 13.64 0.46
N MET A 97 3.12 14.05 0.08
CA MET A 97 2.81 14.67 -1.20
C MET A 97 2.83 16.19 -1.05
N GLU A 98 3.50 16.90 -1.97
CA GLU A 98 3.68 18.35 -1.93
C GLU A 98 3.09 19.06 -3.17
N ASP A 99 2.26 18.39 -3.92
CA ASP A 99 1.64 18.89 -5.16
C ASP A 99 0.33 19.67 -4.93
N GLY A 100 0.01 19.98 -3.67
CA GLY A 100 -1.17 20.75 -3.27
C GLY A 100 -0.84 22.09 -2.61
N ALA A 101 -1.87 22.79 -2.13
CA ALA A 101 -1.73 24.03 -1.36
C ALA A 101 -1.04 23.81 -0.01
N GLU A 102 -1.28 22.66 0.59
CA GLU A 102 -0.66 22.20 1.83
C GLU A 102 -0.15 20.76 1.61
N PRO A 103 0.99 20.37 2.21
CA PRO A 103 1.45 18.97 2.16
C PRO A 103 0.43 18.04 2.81
N PHE A 104 0.25 16.88 2.19
CA PHE A 104 -0.60 15.83 2.74
C PHE A 104 0.12 14.47 2.73
N GLY A 105 -0.36 13.54 3.54
CA GLY A 105 0.17 12.19 3.61
C GLY A 105 -0.65 11.22 2.76
N MET A 106 0.04 10.32 2.08
CA MET A 106 -0.55 9.19 1.40
C MET A 106 -0.04 7.89 2.04
N VAL A 107 -0.96 7.04 2.49
CA VAL A 107 -0.64 5.64 2.81
C VAL A 107 -0.83 4.85 1.52
N CYS A 108 0.29 4.50 0.89
CA CYS A 108 0.31 3.93 -0.45
C CYS A 108 0.03 2.42 -0.43
N ASP A 109 0.65 1.71 0.51
CA ASP A 109 0.50 0.26 0.67
C ASP A 109 0.31 -0.13 2.14
N VAL A 110 -0.59 -1.06 2.40
CA VAL A 110 -0.70 -1.80 3.67
C VAL A 110 -1.00 -3.25 3.32
N LEU A 111 0.01 -4.09 3.35
CA LEU A 111 -0.12 -5.50 3.01
C LEU A 111 0.36 -6.41 4.14
N VAL A 112 -0.42 -7.46 4.40
CA VAL A 112 -0.05 -8.54 5.33
C VAL A 112 -0.27 -9.87 4.63
N ARG A 113 0.76 -10.72 4.62
CA ARG A 113 0.67 -12.08 4.09
C ARG A 113 -0.50 -12.82 4.74
N GLU A 114 -1.21 -13.62 3.97
CA GLU A 114 -2.44 -14.26 4.41
C GLU A 114 -2.26 -15.11 5.68
N SER A 115 -1.15 -15.83 5.78
CA SER A 115 -0.80 -16.66 6.94
C SER A 115 -0.58 -15.89 8.24
N PHE A 116 -0.40 -14.56 8.17
CA PHE A 116 -0.17 -13.68 9.33
C PHE A 116 -1.31 -12.68 9.57
N ARG A 117 -2.41 -12.80 8.84
CA ARG A 117 -3.59 -11.92 9.03
C ARG A 117 -4.27 -12.21 10.37
N THR A 118 -5.12 -11.27 10.81
CA THR A 118 -5.90 -11.31 12.07
C THR A 118 -5.08 -11.28 13.38
N CYS A 119 -3.76 -11.04 13.29
CA CYS A 119 -2.87 -10.93 14.45
C CYS A 119 -2.53 -9.49 14.85
N GLY A 120 -3.23 -8.48 14.30
CA GLY A 120 -2.99 -7.07 14.62
C GLY A 120 -1.85 -6.41 13.81
N ILE A 121 -1.13 -7.15 12.97
CA ILE A 121 0.02 -6.66 12.19
C ILE A 121 -0.36 -5.49 11.29
N GLY A 122 -1.45 -5.60 10.52
CA GLY A 122 -1.90 -4.52 9.63
C GLY A 122 -2.23 -3.23 10.39
N THR A 123 -2.79 -3.36 11.60
CA THR A 123 -3.06 -2.23 12.48
C THR A 123 -1.77 -1.58 12.96
N ALA A 124 -0.81 -2.36 13.41
CA ALA A 124 0.48 -1.83 13.88
C ALA A 124 1.28 -1.15 12.75
N LEU A 125 1.27 -1.71 11.54
CA LEU A 125 1.89 -1.11 10.36
C LEU A 125 1.24 0.23 9.99
N LEU A 126 -0.08 0.28 9.94
CA LEU A 126 -0.83 1.50 9.64
C LEU A 126 -0.61 2.57 10.72
N ASP A 127 -0.61 2.18 12.00
CA ASP A 127 -0.36 3.11 13.10
C ASP A 127 1.07 3.68 13.06
N ALA A 128 2.08 2.88 12.68
CA ALA A 128 3.45 3.36 12.48
C ALA A 128 3.52 4.40 11.36
N ALA A 129 2.88 4.13 10.21
CA ALA A 129 2.82 5.05 9.08
C ALA A 129 2.11 6.38 9.45
N ILE A 130 0.95 6.31 10.09
CA ILE A 130 0.21 7.50 10.55
C ILE A 130 1.03 8.30 11.56
N SER A 131 1.67 7.61 12.52
CA SER A 131 2.52 8.26 13.53
C SER A 131 3.70 9.00 12.90
N TRP A 132 4.34 8.40 11.90
CA TRP A 132 5.42 9.05 11.16
C TRP A 132 4.91 10.30 10.42
N LEU A 133 3.83 10.21 9.65
CA LEU A 133 3.22 11.35 8.98
C LEU A 133 2.87 12.48 9.96
N ARG A 134 2.27 12.14 11.10
CA ARG A 134 1.97 13.13 12.16
C ARG A 134 3.23 13.77 12.75
N SER A 135 4.31 13.02 12.92
CA SER A 135 5.61 13.54 13.40
C SER A 135 6.24 14.54 12.43
N LYS A 136 5.91 14.45 11.15
CA LYS A 136 6.31 15.40 10.09
C LYS A 136 5.36 16.62 9.98
N GLY A 137 4.37 16.73 10.85
CA GLY A 137 3.40 17.83 10.87
C GLY A 137 2.23 17.68 9.88
N ILE A 138 2.12 16.53 9.23
CA ILE A 138 1.06 16.27 8.24
C ILE A 138 -0.29 16.16 8.94
N LYS A 139 -1.27 16.95 8.50
CA LYS A 139 -2.64 16.99 9.05
C LYS A 139 -3.61 16.10 8.30
N ASP A 140 -3.56 16.13 6.97
CA ASP A 140 -4.46 15.37 6.13
C ASP A 140 -3.77 14.10 5.63
N ILE A 141 -4.38 12.94 5.89
CA ILE A 141 -3.82 11.64 5.53
C ILE A 141 -4.87 10.89 4.73
N TYR A 142 -4.48 10.49 3.53
CA TYR A 142 -5.30 9.76 2.58
C TYR A 142 -4.77 8.37 2.32
N LEU A 143 -5.61 7.53 1.75
CA LEU A 143 -5.24 6.26 1.12
C LEU A 143 -6.18 6.01 -0.06
N GLU A 144 -5.70 5.21 -1.00
CA GLU A 144 -6.50 4.70 -2.09
C GLU A 144 -6.64 3.18 -1.98
N SER A 145 -7.78 2.65 -2.38
CA SER A 145 -8.05 1.22 -2.41
C SER A 145 -8.92 0.89 -3.60
N GLY A 146 -8.60 -0.19 -4.31
CA GLY A 146 -9.37 -0.66 -5.46
C GLY A 146 -10.86 -0.82 -5.12
N GLN A 147 -11.73 -0.46 -6.08
CA GLN A 147 -13.18 -0.40 -5.87
C GLN A 147 -13.81 -1.71 -5.36
N ASN A 148 -13.22 -2.86 -5.67
CA ASN A 148 -13.73 -4.17 -5.30
C ASN A 148 -13.13 -4.71 -3.99
N ASN A 149 -12.20 -3.98 -3.35
CA ASN A 149 -11.57 -4.40 -2.11
C ASN A 149 -12.42 -4.04 -0.87
N HIS A 150 -13.65 -4.56 -0.83
CA HIS A 150 -14.61 -4.25 0.23
C HIS A 150 -14.10 -4.56 1.63
N ARG A 151 -13.30 -5.63 1.78
CA ARG A 151 -12.69 -5.99 3.07
C ARG A 151 -11.73 -4.92 3.58
N ALA A 152 -10.91 -4.34 2.70
CA ALA A 152 -10.04 -3.23 3.05
C ALA A 152 -10.86 -1.96 3.38
N HIS A 153 -11.92 -1.67 2.60
CA HIS A 153 -12.78 -0.53 2.87
C HIS A 153 -13.40 -0.60 4.27
N GLU A 154 -13.96 -1.75 4.67
CA GLU A 154 -14.48 -1.95 6.02
C GLU A 154 -13.41 -1.79 7.10
N TYR A 155 -12.21 -2.32 6.85
CA TYR A 155 -11.08 -2.17 7.77
C TYR A 155 -10.71 -0.69 7.95
N PHE A 156 -10.53 0.06 6.86
CA PHE A 156 -10.17 1.48 6.93
C PHE A 156 -11.27 2.33 7.57
N MET A 157 -12.55 2.05 7.29
CA MET A 157 -13.66 2.73 7.96
C MET A 157 -13.65 2.52 9.48
N ARG A 158 -13.35 1.30 9.95
CA ARG A 158 -13.18 1.03 11.40
C ARG A 158 -11.99 1.78 12.01
N ARG A 159 -10.97 2.09 11.19
CA ARG A 159 -9.80 2.89 11.59
C ARG A 159 -10.02 4.40 11.51
N GLY A 160 -11.21 4.85 11.17
CA GLY A 160 -11.59 6.25 11.14
C GLY A 160 -11.51 6.93 9.78
N PHE A 161 -11.03 6.25 8.74
CA PHE A 161 -11.06 6.80 7.39
C PHE A 161 -12.50 6.93 6.88
N ARG A 162 -12.71 7.90 6.00
CA ARG A 162 -13.99 8.13 5.32
C ARG A 162 -13.74 8.31 3.83
N LYS A 163 -14.63 7.79 3.02
CA LYS A 163 -14.59 7.97 1.56
C LYS A 163 -14.81 9.45 1.24
N VAL A 164 -13.92 10.03 0.44
CA VAL A 164 -13.93 11.45 0.06
C VAL A 164 -14.01 11.68 -1.45
N SER A 165 -13.69 10.68 -2.27
CA SER A 165 -13.74 10.79 -3.73
C SER A 165 -14.02 9.46 -4.42
N GLU A 166 -14.30 9.53 -5.71
CA GLU A 166 -14.40 8.40 -6.64
C GLU A 166 -13.70 8.78 -7.96
N ILE A 167 -13.13 7.79 -8.62
CA ILE A 167 -12.48 7.96 -9.93
C ILE A 167 -13.33 7.26 -10.99
N TYR A 168 -13.59 7.98 -12.09
CA TYR A 168 -14.32 7.48 -13.23
C TYR A 168 -13.42 7.47 -14.47
N LYS A 169 -13.46 6.40 -15.24
CA LYS A 169 -12.73 6.26 -16.50
C LYS A 169 -13.71 6.24 -17.66
N LEU A 170 -13.43 7.02 -18.71
CA LEU A 170 -14.19 6.95 -19.95
C LEU A 170 -13.99 5.56 -20.59
N ALA A 171 -15.12 4.90 -20.90
CA ALA A 171 -15.14 3.59 -21.56
C ALA A 171 -14.87 3.72 -23.07
#